data_5e672f0369469745d9475d35bc0d7531
#
_entry.id   5e672f0369469745d9475d35bc0d7531
#
_cell.length_a   1.000
_cell.length_b   1.000
_cell.length_c   1.000
_cell.angle_alpha   90.00
_cell.angle_beta   90.00
_cell.angle_gamma   90.00
#
_symmetry.space_group_name_H-M   'P 1'
#
loop_
_entity.id
_entity.type
_entity.pdbx_description
1 polymer ?
#
loop_
_entity_poly.entity_id
_entity_poly.type
_entity_poly.pdbx_seq_one_letter_code
_entity_poly.pdbx_strand_id
1 'polypeptide(L)'
;MKILFNKLQAISIAILPAFILFLGGCSRVDHKQSALDPKGIVSQNQYDIFMLSVWITIFLFCAVGGCLLYVLWKYRAKSAQEAMEVPPQSHGNSVIEVSLIIASTIILVILAIPTLQGVVLMNRVPDPNDTQTLEKLDLNRSAIDGAITVNVTGKRFFWVFEYPQYGIVTANELIFPTSRAVRVNL
;
A
#
# COMPACT_ATOMS: atom_id res chain seq x y z
N MET A 1 -30.85 29.97 14.46
CA MET A 1 -29.63 29.63 15.21
C MET A 1 -29.72 28.27 15.93
N LYS A 2 -30.78 27.95 16.69
CA LYS A 2 -30.95 26.63 17.39
C LYS A 2 -30.97 25.41 16.45
N ILE A 3 -31.59 25.50 15.26
CA ILE A 3 -31.71 24.37 14.31
C ILE A 3 -30.35 24.02 13.71
N LEU A 4 -29.50 25.01 13.44
CA LEU A 4 -28.14 24.79 12.93
C LEU A 4 -27.23 24.18 13.99
N PHE A 5 -27.36 24.60 15.23
CA PHE A 5 -26.63 24.06 16.38
C PHE A 5 -26.98 22.58 16.64
N ASN A 6 -28.28 22.22 16.59
CA ASN A 6 -28.72 20.83 16.73
C ASN A 6 -28.22 19.93 15.58
N LYS A 7 -28.18 20.43 14.34
CA LYS A 7 -27.62 19.67 13.21
C LYS A 7 -26.11 19.45 13.34
N LEU A 8 -25.37 20.45 13.80
CA LEU A 8 -23.93 20.32 14.07
C LEU A 8 -23.63 19.34 15.22
N GLN A 9 -24.43 19.35 16.26
CA GLN A 9 -24.32 18.35 17.35
C GLN A 9 -24.66 16.93 16.85
N ALA A 10 -25.69 16.75 16.05
CA ALA A 10 -26.05 15.45 15.50
C ALA A 10 -24.96 14.89 14.59
N ILE A 11 -24.29 15.74 13.79
CA ILE A 11 -23.17 15.36 12.91
C ILE A 11 -21.95 14.96 13.76
N SER A 12 -21.60 15.72 14.80
CA SER A 12 -20.46 15.40 15.65
C SER A 12 -20.68 14.12 16.49
N ILE A 13 -21.92 13.85 16.92
CA ILE A 13 -22.29 12.61 17.60
C ILE A 13 -22.21 11.39 16.66
N ALA A 14 -22.46 11.57 15.36
CA ALA A 14 -22.33 10.48 14.38
C ALA A 14 -20.87 10.25 13.92
N ILE A 15 -20.07 11.31 13.80
CA ILE A 15 -18.67 11.23 13.35
C ILE A 15 -17.76 10.63 14.43
N LEU A 16 -18.00 10.95 15.71
CA LEU A 16 -17.15 10.48 16.81
C LEU A 16 -17.10 8.95 16.93
N PRO A 17 -18.23 8.20 16.95
CA PRO A 17 -18.19 6.74 17.01
C PRO A 17 -17.64 6.12 15.70
N ALA A 18 -17.88 6.73 14.53
CA ALA A 18 -17.29 6.27 13.29
C ALA A 18 -15.75 6.40 13.32
N PHE A 19 -15.22 7.48 13.87
CA PHE A 19 -13.79 7.69 14.06
C PHE A 19 -13.18 6.72 15.08
N ILE A 20 -13.88 6.41 16.17
CA ILE A 20 -13.46 5.42 17.18
C ILE A 20 -13.45 4.00 16.58
N LEU A 21 -14.42 3.66 15.74
CA LEU A 21 -14.45 2.37 15.02
C LEU A 21 -13.28 2.23 14.03
N PHE A 22 -12.88 3.33 13.38
CA PHE A 22 -11.70 3.37 12.52
C PHE A 22 -10.40 3.14 13.30
N LEU A 23 -10.26 3.70 14.51
CA LEU A 23 -9.10 3.50 15.36
C LEU A 23 -9.01 2.07 15.94
N GLY A 24 -10.14 1.41 16.15
CA GLY A 24 -10.19 0.03 16.65
C GLY A 24 -9.68 -1.03 15.66
N GLY A 25 -9.54 -0.69 14.38
CA GLY A 25 -8.98 -1.58 13.34
C GLY A 25 -7.48 -1.86 13.50
N CYS A 26 -6.73 -0.99 14.18
CA CYS A 26 -5.29 -1.13 14.33
C CYS A 26 -4.84 -2.21 15.32
N SER A 27 -5.73 -2.78 16.14
CA SER A 27 -5.36 -3.77 17.17
C SER A 27 -5.07 -5.19 16.61
N ARG A 28 -5.22 -5.40 15.30
CA ARG A 28 -5.00 -6.71 14.63
C ARG A 28 -3.80 -6.74 13.71
N VAL A 29 -2.83 -5.87 13.91
CA VAL A 29 -1.63 -5.77 13.04
C VAL A 29 -0.75 -7.02 13.16
N ASP A 30 -0.70 -7.67 14.32
CA ASP A 30 0.22 -8.79 14.61
C ASP A 30 -0.40 -10.18 14.39
N HIS A 31 -1.26 -10.35 13.42
CA HIS A 31 -1.84 -11.65 13.09
C HIS A 31 -1.04 -12.38 12.00
N LYS A 32 -1.01 -13.72 12.07
CA LYS A 32 -0.32 -14.62 11.12
C LYS A 32 -0.66 -14.37 9.63
N GLN A 33 -1.75 -13.68 9.34
CA GLN A 33 -2.20 -13.31 7.99
C GLN A 33 -2.26 -11.80 7.77
N SER A 34 -1.59 -11.01 8.61
CA SER A 34 -1.57 -9.56 8.45
C SER A 34 -0.63 -9.15 7.32
N ALA A 35 -1.13 -8.38 6.36
CA ALA A 35 -0.31 -7.75 5.33
C ALA A 35 0.65 -6.68 5.89
N LEU A 36 0.42 -6.23 7.14
CA LEU A 36 1.24 -5.24 7.83
C LEU A 36 2.36 -5.87 8.68
N ASP A 37 2.42 -7.22 8.75
CA ASP A 37 3.48 -7.98 9.41
C ASP A 37 4.15 -8.91 8.38
N PRO A 38 5.01 -8.37 7.51
CA PRO A 38 5.64 -9.13 6.43
C PRO A 38 6.61 -10.19 6.99
N LYS A 39 6.46 -11.42 6.52
CA LYS A 39 7.31 -12.56 6.96
C LYS A 39 8.28 -13.03 5.87
N GLY A 40 8.26 -12.43 4.70
CA GLY A 40 9.13 -12.80 3.58
C GLY A 40 9.61 -11.60 2.80
N ILE A 41 10.66 -11.78 2.00
CA ILE A 41 11.32 -10.71 1.24
C ILE A 41 10.36 -10.02 0.28
N VAL A 42 9.53 -10.79 -0.42
CA VAL A 42 8.54 -10.25 -1.36
C VAL A 42 7.49 -9.44 -0.61
N SER A 43 7.01 -9.95 0.52
CA SER A 43 6.02 -9.25 1.33
C SER A 43 6.60 -7.99 1.99
N GLN A 44 7.89 -8.00 2.36
CA GLN A 44 8.60 -6.82 2.86
C GLN A 44 8.67 -5.73 1.79
N ASN A 45 9.08 -6.08 0.56
CA ASN A 45 9.12 -5.12 -0.53
C ASN A 45 7.74 -4.53 -0.86
N GLN A 46 6.69 -5.35 -0.81
CA GLN A 46 5.31 -4.88 -0.97
C GLN A 46 4.87 -3.94 0.16
N TYR A 47 5.26 -4.26 1.41
CA TYR A 47 5.01 -3.41 2.56
C TYR A 47 5.68 -2.04 2.45
N ASP A 48 6.94 -2.01 2.01
CA ASP A 48 7.69 -0.76 1.85
C ASP A 48 7.05 0.16 0.78
N ILE A 49 6.64 -0.40 -0.36
CA ILE A 49 5.92 0.34 -1.40
C ILE A 49 4.55 0.81 -0.88
N PHE A 50 3.85 -0.04 -0.14
CA PHE A 50 2.57 0.31 0.48
C PHE A 50 2.73 1.48 1.47
N MET A 51 3.71 1.41 2.37
CA MET A 51 3.97 2.48 3.33
C MET A 51 4.38 3.78 2.66
N LEU A 52 5.17 3.74 1.60
CA LEU A 52 5.47 4.92 0.78
C LEU A 52 4.19 5.55 0.21
N SER A 53 3.29 4.74 -0.35
CA SER A 53 2.01 5.23 -0.90
C SER A 53 1.09 5.80 0.19
N VAL A 54 1.08 5.19 1.38
CA VAL A 54 0.32 5.70 2.56
C VAL A 54 0.82 7.09 2.97
N TRP A 55 2.14 7.28 3.08
CA TRP A 55 2.71 8.58 3.45
C TRP A 55 2.40 9.67 2.41
N ILE A 56 2.52 9.36 1.12
CA ILE A 56 2.14 10.28 0.04
C ILE A 56 0.66 10.61 0.11
N THR A 57 -0.20 9.62 0.34
CA THR A 57 -1.66 9.81 0.45
C THR A 57 -2.02 10.70 1.65
N ILE A 58 -1.39 10.48 2.81
CA ILE A 58 -1.61 11.31 4.00
C ILE A 58 -1.17 12.76 3.72
N PHE A 59 -0.01 12.95 3.09
CA PHE A 59 0.48 14.27 2.71
C PHE A 59 -0.52 15.00 1.78
N LEU A 60 -0.96 14.33 0.72
CA LEU A 60 -1.94 14.89 -0.22
C LEU A 60 -3.28 15.18 0.44
N PHE A 61 -3.75 14.29 1.30
CA PHE A 61 -5.00 14.48 2.03
C PHE A 61 -4.93 15.70 2.95
N CYS A 62 -3.82 15.88 3.67
CA CYS A 62 -3.62 17.04 4.53
C CYS A 62 -3.45 18.33 3.71
N ALA A 63 -2.72 18.30 2.59
CA ALA A 63 -2.52 19.46 1.74
C ALA A 63 -3.83 19.93 1.09
N VAL A 64 -4.53 19.03 0.42
CA VAL A 64 -5.80 19.34 -0.27
C VAL A 64 -6.90 19.64 0.74
N GLY A 65 -7.04 18.83 1.78
CA GLY A 65 -8.01 19.04 2.85
C GLY A 65 -7.78 20.36 3.59
N GLY A 66 -6.52 20.70 3.88
CA GLY A 66 -6.14 21.97 4.49
C GLY A 66 -6.48 23.18 3.60
N CYS A 67 -6.16 23.09 2.31
CA CYS A 67 -6.57 24.12 1.34
C CYS A 67 -8.11 24.28 1.28
N LEU A 68 -8.82 23.16 1.24
CA LEU A 68 -10.29 23.19 1.21
C LEU A 68 -10.87 23.82 2.47
N LEU A 69 -10.40 23.42 3.64
CA LEU A 69 -10.83 24.01 4.91
C LEU A 69 -10.51 25.48 5.00
N TYR A 70 -9.33 25.91 4.52
CA TYR A 70 -8.95 27.33 4.45
C TYR A 70 -9.92 28.12 3.56
N VAL A 71 -10.24 27.60 2.37
CA VAL A 71 -11.20 28.25 1.44
C VAL A 71 -12.59 28.35 2.06
N LEU A 72 -13.09 27.26 2.64
CA LEU A 72 -14.39 27.24 3.31
C LEU A 72 -14.45 28.24 4.50
N TRP A 73 -13.38 28.36 5.24
CA TRP A 73 -13.31 29.31 6.36
C TRP A 73 -13.20 30.76 5.90
N LYS A 74 -12.35 31.03 4.92
CA LYS A 74 -12.06 32.37 4.42
C LYS A 74 -13.21 32.98 3.62
N TYR A 75 -13.84 32.18 2.76
CA TYR A 75 -14.88 32.63 1.83
C TYR A 75 -16.31 32.31 2.32
N ARG A 76 -16.45 31.96 3.58
CA ARG A 76 -17.76 31.76 4.19
C ARG A 76 -18.56 33.06 4.20
N ALA A 77 -19.77 33.08 3.63
CA ALA A 77 -20.69 34.20 3.71
C ALA A 77 -21.03 34.52 5.19
N LYS A 78 -20.86 35.77 5.60
CA LYS A 78 -21.08 36.22 6.97
C LYS A 78 -22.47 36.72 7.20
N SER A 79 -23.20 37.10 6.12
CA SER A 79 -24.57 37.57 6.17
C SER A 79 -25.43 36.92 5.07
N ALA A 80 -26.77 36.99 5.27
CA ALA A 80 -27.71 36.47 4.25
C ALA A 80 -27.68 37.30 2.95
N GLN A 81 -27.27 38.56 3.03
CA GLN A 81 -27.11 39.45 1.87
C GLN A 81 -25.86 39.08 1.06
N GLU A 82 -24.73 38.85 1.72
CA GLU A 82 -23.50 38.35 1.08
C GLU A 82 -23.72 37.00 0.35
N ALA A 83 -24.59 36.13 0.88
CA ALA A 83 -24.89 34.84 0.29
C ALA A 83 -25.70 34.94 -1.01
N MET A 84 -26.36 36.08 -1.26
CA MET A 84 -27.15 36.37 -2.49
C MET A 84 -26.34 37.10 -3.55
N GLU A 85 -25.22 37.69 -3.20
CA GLU A 85 -24.36 38.38 -4.17
C GLU A 85 -23.59 37.36 -5.03
N VAL A 86 -23.56 37.61 -6.34
CA VAL A 86 -22.76 36.81 -7.26
C VAL A 86 -21.29 37.10 -7.00
N PRO A 87 -20.46 36.08 -6.64
CA PRO A 87 -19.07 36.32 -6.38
C PRO A 87 -18.32 36.81 -7.63
N PRO A 88 -17.29 37.65 -7.47
CA PRO A 88 -16.52 38.15 -8.60
C PRO A 88 -15.89 36.96 -9.36
N GLN A 89 -16.14 36.93 -10.67
CA GLN A 89 -15.59 35.89 -11.55
C GLN A 89 -14.10 36.16 -11.78
N SER A 90 -13.28 35.17 -11.52
CA SER A 90 -11.84 35.22 -11.80
C SER A 90 -11.47 34.20 -12.87
N HIS A 91 -10.55 34.58 -13.75
CA HIS A 91 -9.97 33.62 -14.71
C HIS A 91 -9.00 32.69 -14.02
N GLY A 92 -8.88 31.45 -14.54
CA GLY A 92 -7.89 30.48 -14.07
C GLY A 92 -6.46 30.99 -14.24
N ASN A 93 -5.56 30.48 -13.40
CA ASN A 93 -4.14 30.80 -13.49
C ASN A 93 -3.38 29.61 -14.10
N SER A 94 -2.98 29.74 -15.37
CA SER A 94 -2.27 28.70 -16.12
C SER A 94 -0.98 28.22 -15.42
N VAL A 95 -0.31 29.09 -14.66
CA VAL A 95 0.91 28.70 -13.91
C VAL A 95 0.55 27.70 -12.80
N ILE A 96 -0.55 27.94 -12.07
CA ILE A 96 -1.02 27.03 -11.02
C ILE A 96 -1.46 25.70 -11.63
N GLU A 97 -2.20 25.71 -12.74
CA GLU A 97 -2.65 24.52 -13.43
C GLU A 97 -1.47 23.64 -13.88
N VAL A 98 -0.50 24.23 -14.58
CA VAL A 98 0.69 23.51 -15.03
C VAL A 98 1.52 23.00 -13.84
N SER A 99 1.66 23.78 -12.78
CA SER A 99 2.42 23.35 -11.60
C SER A 99 1.78 22.16 -10.89
N LEU A 100 0.44 22.07 -10.85
CA LEU A 100 -0.28 20.93 -10.28
C LEU A 100 -0.11 19.66 -11.13
N ILE A 101 -0.11 19.82 -12.47
CA ILE A 101 0.15 18.69 -13.39
C ILE A 101 1.57 18.18 -13.19
N ILE A 102 2.57 19.06 -13.12
CA ILE A 102 3.96 18.68 -12.88
C ILE A 102 4.09 17.99 -11.52
N ALA A 103 3.49 18.54 -10.46
CA ALA A 103 3.54 17.96 -9.13
C ALA A 103 2.94 16.54 -9.09
N SER A 104 1.80 16.32 -9.71
CA SER A 104 1.17 15.00 -9.80
C SER A 104 2.02 14.00 -10.60
N THR A 105 2.65 14.46 -11.69
CA THR A 105 3.56 13.63 -12.49
C THR A 105 4.80 13.22 -11.69
N ILE A 106 5.37 14.14 -10.91
CA ILE A 106 6.52 13.83 -10.03
C ILE A 106 6.15 12.77 -9.00
N ILE A 107 4.99 12.87 -8.36
CA ILE A 107 4.50 11.89 -7.39
C ILE A 107 4.35 10.51 -8.06
N LEU A 108 3.78 10.47 -9.27
CA LEU A 108 3.63 9.24 -10.03
C LEU A 108 4.99 8.58 -10.32
N VAL A 109 6.00 9.36 -10.73
CA VAL A 109 7.36 8.86 -10.98
C VAL A 109 7.99 8.32 -9.70
N ILE A 110 7.83 9.02 -8.56
CA ILE A 110 8.33 8.57 -7.25
C ILE A 110 7.75 7.19 -6.88
N LEU A 111 6.49 6.93 -7.17
CA LEU A 111 5.85 5.63 -6.92
C LEU A 111 6.22 4.57 -7.96
N ALA A 112 6.43 4.96 -9.22
CA ALA A 112 6.74 4.04 -10.30
C ALA A 112 8.12 3.40 -10.14
N ILE A 113 9.14 4.15 -9.70
CA ILE A 113 10.51 3.65 -9.56
C ILE A 113 10.60 2.43 -8.64
N PRO A 114 10.18 2.48 -7.36
CA PRO A 114 10.26 1.32 -6.48
C PRO A 114 9.35 0.17 -6.92
N THR A 115 8.22 0.48 -7.56
CA THR A 115 7.32 -0.54 -8.11
C THR A 115 8.00 -1.33 -9.24
N LEU A 116 8.64 -0.65 -10.18
CA LEU A 116 9.38 -1.31 -11.26
C LEU A 116 10.58 -2.10 -10.73
N GLN A 117 11.31 -1.56 -9.76
CA GLN A 117 12.40 -2.27 -9.10
C GLN A 117 11.91 -3.55 -8.41
N GLY A 118 10.75 -3.50 -7.74
CA GLY A 118 10.12 -4.66 -7.12
C GLY A 118 9.74 -5.74 -8.13
N VAL A 119 9.15 -5.37 -9.27
CA VAL A 119 8.84 -6.32 -10.34
C VAL A 119 10.09 -6.99 -10.89
N VAL A 120 11.14 -6.23 -11.15
CA VAL A 120 12.42 -6.78 -11.64
C VAL A 120 13.05 -7.72 -10.60
N LEU A 121 12.99 -7.36 -9.32
CA LEU A 121 13.51 -8.18 -8.23
C LEU A 121 12.77 -9.52 -8.13
N MET A 122 11.44 -9.50 -8.24
CA MET A 122 10.59 -10.70 -8.15
C MET A 122 10.77 -11.65 -9.35
N ASN A 123 11.11 -11.12 -10.52
CA ASN A 123 11.37 -11.93 -11.72
C ASN A 123 12.75 -12.59 -11.73
N ARG A 124 13.66 -12.19 -10.84
CA ARG A 124 14.97 -12.79 -10.75
C ARG A 124 14.94 -13.98 -9.80
N VAL A 125 15.22 -15.17 -10.33
CA VAL A 125 15.54 -16.32 -9.48
C VAL A 125 16.91 -16.06 -8.87
N PRO A 126 17.08 -16.15 -7.54
CA PRO A 126 18.39 -15.95 -6.91
C PRO A 126 19.40 -16.94 -7.49
N ASP A 127 20.47 -16.44 -8.10
CA ASP A 127 21.60 -17.27 -8.53
C ASP A 127 22.60 -17.34 -7.36
N PRO A 128 23.05 -18.53 -6.95
CA PRO A 128 24.05 -18.70 -5.89
C PRO A 128 25.36 -17.92 -6.16
N ASN A 129 25.64 -17.62 -7.41
CA ASN A 129 26.84 -16.90 -7.83
C ASN A 129 26.65 -15.37 -7.92
N ASP A 130 25.41 -14.88 -7.86
CA ASP A 130 25.11 -13.45 -7.91
C ASP A 130 25.09 -12.84 -6.50
N THR A 131 26.29 -12.41 -6.06
CA THR A 131 26.48 -11.81 -4.74
C THR A 131 25.65 -10.54 -4.51
N GLN A 132 25.36 -9.76 -5.56
CA GLN A 132 24.55 -8.54 -5.45
C GLN A 132 23.08 -8.84 -5.18
N THR A 133 22.54 -9.88 -5.81
CA THR A 133 21.15 -10.33 -5.56
C THR A 133 21.04 -10.96 -4.18
N LEU A 134 22.04 -11.72 -3.74
CA LEU A 134 22.09 -12.34 -2.41
C LEU A 134 22.11 -11.29 -1.30
N GLU A 135 22.93 -10.26 -1.44
CA GLU A 135 23.03 -9.18 -0.44
C GLU A 135 21.73 -8.37 -0.36
N LYS A 136 21.13 -8.03 -1.50
CA LYS A 136 19.83 -7.31 -1.53
C LYS A 136 18.68 -8.10 -0.92
N LEU A 137 18.74 -9.42 -0.98
CA LEU A 137 17.71 -10.31 -0.48
C LEU A 137 18.02 -10.84 0.92
N ASP A 138 19.10 -10.39 1.54
CA ASP A 138 19.59 -10.89 2.84
C ASP A 138 19.67 -12.43 2.91
N LEU A 139 20.07 -13.05 1.78
CA LEU A 139 20.14 -14.49 1.64
C LEU A 139 21.57 -14.99 1.82
N ASN A 140 21.74 -15.97 2.67
CA ASN A 140 23.02 -16.66 2.80
C ASN A 140 23.20 -17.65 1.64
N ARG A 141 24.40 -17.68 1.02
CA ARG A 141 24.77 -18.62 -0.05
C ARG A 141 24.46 -20.08 0.33
N SER A 142 24.74 -20.48 1.56
CA SER A 142 24.44 -21.83 2.05
C SER A 142 22.96 -22.19 2.02
N ALA A 143 22.09 -21.23 2.17
CA ALA A 143 20.64 -21.45 2.11
C ALA A 143 20.16 -21.71 0.67
N ILE A 144 20.88 -21.19 -0.34
CA ILE A 144 20.55 -21.35 -1.76
C ILE A 144 21.15 -22.64 -2.31
N ASP A 145 22.40 -22.98 -1.95
CA ASP A 145 23.05 -24.24 -2.34
C ASP A 145 22.25 -25.47 -1.85
N GLY A 146 21.57 -25.32 -0.70
CA GLY A 146 20.65 -26.33 -0.17
C GLY A 146 19.20 -26.14 -0.56
N ALA A 147 18.89 -25.37 -1.63
CA ALA A 147 17.53 -25.07 -2.04
C ALA A 147 16.73 -26.35 -2.38
N ILE A 148 15.53 -26.42 -1.84
CA ILE A 148 14.57 -27.50 -2.14
C ILE A 148 13.79 -27.10 -3.38
N THR A 149 13.79 -27.97 -4.38
CA THR A 149 12.96 -27.79 -5.56
C THR A 149 11.61 -28.49 -5.37
N VAL A 150 10.53 -27.77 -5.62
CA VAL A 150 9.18 -28.28 -5.57
C VAL A 150 8.52 -28.03 -6.93
N ASN A 151 8.12 -29.08 -7.62
CA ASN A 151 7.30 -28.97 -8.82
C ASN A 151 5.83 -28.92 -8.42
N VAL A 152 5.13 -27.90 -8.86
CA VAL A 152 3.71 -27.70 -8.54
C VAL A 152 2.88 -27.89 -9.77
N THR A 153 1.90 -28.78 -9.69
CA THR A 153 0.95 -29.03 -10.78
C THR A 153 -0.47 -28.73 -10.31
N GLY A 154 -1.12 -27.76 -10.95
CA GLY A 154 -2.53 -27.49 -10.73
C GLY A 154 -3.40 -28.52 -11.45
N LYS A 155 -4.27 -29.22 -10.72
CA LYS A 155 -5.30 -30.11 -11.27
C LYS A 155 -6.68 -29.56 -10.90
N ARG A 156 -7.75 -30.03 -11.55
CA ARG A 156 -9.10 -29.63 -11.17
C ARG A 156 -9.35 -30.01 -9.71
N PHE A 157 -9.54 -28.97 -8.91
CA PHE A 157 -9.90 -28.98 -7.49
C PHE A 157 -8.76 -29.31 -6.51
N PHE A 158 -7.52 -29.54 -6.93
CA PHE A 158 -6.40 -29.74 -6.02
C PHE A 158 -5.04 -29.41 -6.64
N TRP A 159 -4.04 -29.17 -5.77
CA TRP A 159 -2.65 -28.94 -6.13
C TRP A 159 -1.83 -30.16 -5.79
N VAL A 160 -0.92 -30.54 -6.69
CA VAL A 160 0.08 -31.58 -6.46
C VAL A 160 1.43 -30.92 -6.28
N PHE A 161 2.12 -31.28 -5.21
CA PHE A 161 3.47 -30.83 -4.90
C PHE A 161 4.42 -32.05 -4.94
N GLU A 162 5.34 -32.02 -5.87
CA GLU A 162 6.34 -33.05 -6.04
C GLU A 162 7.70 -32.51 -5.58
N TYR A 163 8.37 -33.27 -4.73
CA TYR A 163 9.73 -32.98 -4.21
C TYR A 163 10.71 -33.97 -4.85
N PRO A 164 11.31 -33.66 -6.02
CA PRO A 164 12.12 -34.61 -6.79
C PRO A 164 13.33 -35.12 -5.99
N GLN A 165 13.91 -34.27 -5.13
CA GLN A 165 15.07 -34.61 -4.32
C GLN A 165 14.79 -35.70 -3.26
N TYR A 166 13.53 -35.85 -2.85
CA TYR A 166 13.09 -36.76 -1.78
C TYR A 166 12.17 -37.86 -2.29
N GLY A 167 11.74 -37.83 -3.55
CA GLY A 167 10.76 -38.77 -4.11
C GLY A 167 9.38 -38.69 -3.45
N ILE A 168 9.03 -37.53 -2.86
CA ILE A 168 7.77 -37.34 -2.13
C ILE A 168 6.80 -36.58 -3.02
N VAL A 169 5.53 -36.99 -2.97
CA VAL A 169 4.41 -36.29 -3.62
C VAL A 169 3.31 -36.06 -2.59
N THR A 170 2.86 -34.79 -2.47
CA THR A 170 1.77 -34.41 -1.57
C THR A 170 0.66 -33.71 -2.35
N ALA A 171 -0.53 -33.66 -1.78
CA ALA A 171 -1.69 -32.96 -2.38
C ALA A 171 -2.24 -31.91 -1.42
N ASN A 172 -2.49 -30.71 -1.92
CA ASN A 172 -3.04 -29.54 -1.22
C ASN A 172 -2.19 -28.98 -0.06
N GLU A 173 -1.15 -29.69 0.39
CA GLU A 173 -0.28 -29.22 1.47
C GLU A 173 1.15 -29.07 0.96
N LEU A 174 1.66 -27.83 0.99
CA LEU A 174 3.04 -27.50 0.69
C LEU A 174 3.81 -27.39 2.02
N ILE A 175 4.67 -28.37 2.30
CA ILE A 175 5.47 -28.42 3.54
C ILE A 175 6.94 -28.23 3.18
N PHE A 176 7.60 -27.26 3.80
CA PHE A 176 9.04 -27.05 3.63
C PHE A 176 9.67 -26.56 4.95
N PRO A 177 10.97 -26.83 5.16
CA PRO A 177 11.67 -26.40 6.36
C PRO A 177 11.87 -24.89 6.37
N THR A 178 11.94 -24.31 7.55
CA THR A 178 12.39 -22.93 7.76
C THR A 178 13.88 -22.78 7.45
N SER A 179 14.33 -21.57 7.13
CA SER A 179 15.75 -21.23 6.91
C SER A 179 16.41 -21.90 5.70
N ARG A 180 15.63 -22.34 4.73
CA ARG A 180 16.12 -22.81 3.42
C ARG A 180 15.38 -22.14 2.28
N ALA A 181 16.09 -21.88 1.20
CA ALA A 181 15.45 -21.41 -0.03
C ALA A 181 14.62 -22.54 -0.66
N VAL A 182 13.45 -22.19 -1.16
CA VAL A 182 12.55 -23.13 -1.87
C VAL A 182 12.34 -22.61 -3.27
N ARG A 183 12.68 -23.41 -4.27
CA ARG A 183 12.38 -23.13 -5.67
C ARG A 183 11.08 -23.81 -6.06
N VAL A 184 10.11 -23.01 -6.40
CA VAL A 184 8.80 -23.49 -6.84
C VAL A 184 8.71 -23.40 -8.35
N ASN A 185 8.53 -24.52 -9.03
CA ASN A 185 8.29 -24.59 -10.47
C ASN A 185 6.79 -24.83 -10.68
N LEU A 186 6.12 -23.94 -11.42
CA LEU A 186 4.70 -24.00 -11.77
C LEU A 186 4.52 -24.46 -13.19
#